data_55179c4d4ca191204ab8627c2e326dca
#
_entry.id   55179c4d4ca191204ab8627c2e326dca
#
_cell.length_a   1.000
_cell.length_b   1.000
_cell.length_c   1.000
_cell.angle_alpha   90.00
_cell.angle_beta   90.00
_cell.angle_gamma   90.00
#
_symmetry.space_group_name_H-M   'P 1'
#
loop_
_entity.id
_entity.type
_entity.pdbx_description
1 polymer ?
#
loop_
_entity_poly.entity_id
_entity_poly.type
_entity_poly.pdbx_seq_one_letter_code
_entity_poly.pdbx_strand_id
1 'polypeptide(L)'
;MRKGDGIPMKRKTHGSSGLRQAKAWLYLLPTLAFLGVFMVYPLVDVLIYSFEEGYNSASQTMLGVGWYNYAYVLHDPYFLQAVKNTFILVIITVPVSTALALLISLGLSSIRRLRSLFQTVYFLPYVTNTLAVGLVFMVLFKKTAYSDGLVNLLITAFGGKSVDFIDGPYWAKMLVMCLYTVWVVMPFKVLILTSALASVDQNYYNAARVDGTGRWRMFFRITLPMISPMIFYLVITGFIGAFKAYSDAVALFGTDLNAAGMNTIVGYIYDMLYGDSGGYPSYAAAAALILFAIVLTVTVINLMVSRSRVRMGGRSA
;
A
#
# COMPACT_ATOMS: atom_id res chain seq x y z
N MET A 1 -6.15 64.03 39.95
CA MET A 1 -5.65 64.22 38.58
C MET A 1 -4.29 63.58 38.45
N ARG A 2 -4.21 62.40 37.84
CA ARG A 2 -2.94 61.73 37.47
C ARG A 2 -3.07 61.31 36.00
N LYS A 3 -2.31 61.98 35.13
CA LYS A 3 -2.20 61.69 33.70
C LYS A 3 -1.56 60.33 33.53
N GLY A 4 -2.21 59.46 32.79
CA GLY A 4 -1.66 58.18 32.35
C GLY A 4 -0.77 58.41 31.12
N ASP A 5 0.51 58.07 31.29
CA ASP A 5 1.49 58.05 30.20
C ASP A 5 1.27 56.78 29.32
N GLY A 6 0.68 56.98 28.16
CA GLY A 6 0.52 55.92 27.16
C GLY A 6 1.90 55.60 26.52
N ILE A 7 2.37 54.38 26.74
CA ILE A 7 3.55 53.84 26.09
C ILE A 7 3.23 53.60 24.61
N PRO A 8 3.93 54.18 23.63
CA PRO A 8 3.67 53.95 22.21
C PRO A 8 4.11 52.53 21.84
N MET A 9 3.16 51.66 21.49
CA MET A 9 3.46 50.38 20.85
C MET A 9 4.17 50.65 19.50
N LYS A 10 5.47 50.41 19.46
CA LYS A 10 6.25 50.38 18.22
C LYS A 10 5.69 49.31 17.28
N ARG A 11 4.94 49.70 16.26
CA ARG A 11 4.60 48.89 15.09
C ARG A 11 5.92 48.36 14.49
N LYS A 12 6.22 47.07 14.65
CA LYS A 12 7.31 46.41 13.96
C LYS A 12 7.06 46.46 12.46
N THR A 13 7.91 47.20 11.79
CA THR A 13 7.90 47.47 10.35
C THR A 13 8.06 46.16 9.54
N HIS A 14 7.23 46.06 8.49
CA HIS A 14 7.11 44.98 7.50
C HIS A 14 8.36 44.76 6.59
N GLY A 15 9.54 45.27 6.95
CA GLY A 15 10.76 45.17 6.13
C GLY A 15 11.51 43.86 6.18
N SER A 16 11.10 42.87 6.99
CA SER A 16 11.86 41.63 7.18
C SER A 16 11.28 40.37 6.53
N SER A 17 10.15 40.50 5.84
CA SER A 17 9.45 39.33 5.27
C SER A 17 10.17 38.74 4.06
N GLY A 18 10.70 39.55 3.15
CA GLY A 18 11.39 39.09 1.95
C GLY A 18 12.68 38.34 2.22
N LEU A 19 13.51 38.86 3.12
CA LEU A 19 14.77 38.17 3.54
C LEU A 19 14.51 36.86 4.29
N ARG A 20 13.45 36.79 5.10
CA ARG A 20 13.05 35.55 5.78
C ARG A 20 12.50 34.53 4.78
N GLN A 21 11.72 34.96 3.81
CA GLN A 21 11.23 34.10 2.74
C GLN A 21 12.38 33.59 1.86
N ALA A 22 13.31 34.45 1.46
CA ALA A 22 14.49 34.05 0.69
C ALA A 22 15.35 33.01 1.43
N LYS A 23 15.58 33.19 2.73
CA LYS A 23 16.26 32.18 3.57
C LYS A 23 15.49 30.87 3.63
N ALA A 24 14.17 30.90 3.77
CA ALA A 24 13.35 29.68 3.76
C ALA A 24 13.45 28.93 2.44
N TRP A 25 13.40 29.63 1.31
CA TRP A 25 13.61 29.03 -0.01
C TRP A 25 15.01 28.45 -0.18
N LEU A 26 16.05 29.12 0.35
CA LEU A 26 17.43 28.62 0.31
C LEU A 26 17.59 27.30 1.08
N TYR A 27 16.94 27.16 2.24
CA TYR A 27 16.92 25.90 3.00
C TYR A 27 16.14 24.79 2.30
N LEU A 28 15.09 25.11 1.54
CA LEU A 28 14.31 24.13 0.77
C LEU A 28 14.97 23.75 -0.56
N LEU A 29 15.86 24.59 -1.09
CA LEU A 29 16.44 24.44 -2.43
C LEU A 29 17.12 23.08 -2.64
N PRO A 30 17.96 22.54 -1.73
CA PRO A 30 18.57 21.23 -1.92
C PRO A 30 17.49 20.12 -2.08
N THR A 31 16.49 20.12 -1.21
CA THR A 31 15.38 19.14 -1.25
C THR A 31 14.59 19.28 -2.54
N LEU A 32 14.26 20.49 -2.96
CA LEU A 32 13.54 20.76 -4.21
C LEU A 32 14.37 20.37 -5.44
N ALA A 33 15.69 20.60 -5.42
CA ALA A 33 16.57 20.20 -6.51
C ALA A 33 16.61 18.66 -6.65
N PHE A 34 16.78 17.93 -5.54
CA PHE A 34 16.72 16.47 -5.55
C PHE A 34 15.37 15.96 -6.03
N LEU A 35 14.27 16.53 -5.56
CA LEU A 35 12.93 16.17 -6.01
C LEU A 35 12.74 16.46 -7.51
N GLY A 36 13.22 17.60 -8.00
CA GLY A 36 13.21 17.95 -9.42
C GLY A 36 13.95 16.95 -10.28
N VAL A 37 15.18 16.60 -9.90
CA VAL A 37 16.04 15.71 -10.71
C VAL A 37 15.61 14.25 -10.62
N PHE A 38 15.28 13.75 -9.43
CA PHE A 38 15.05 12.31 -9.23
C PHE A 38 13.57 11.89 -9.25
N MET A 39 12.65 12.84 -9.19
CA MET A 39 11.22 12.52 -9.23
C MET A 39 10.51 13.19 -10.40
N VAL A 40 10.66 14.51 -10.57
CA VAL A 40 9.92 15.23 -11.62
C VAL A 40 10.47 14.91 -13.00
N TYR A 41 11.80 14.94 -13.17
CA TYR A 41 12.43 14.65 -14.46
C TYR A 41 12.09 13.25 -15.00
N PRO A 42 12.26 12.13 -14.23
CA PRO A 42 11.87 10.81 -14.71
C PRO A 42 10.36 10.68 -14.99
N LEU A 43 9.52 11.40 -14.23
CA LEU A 43 8.08 11.39 -14.49
C LEU A 43 7.73 12.06 -15.83
N VAL A 44 8.43 13.14 -16.17
CA VAL A 44 8.29 13.79 -17.49
C VAL A 44 8.77 12.89 -18.59
N ASP A 45 9.90 12.18 -18.43
CA ASP A 45 10.41 11.23 -19.40
C ASP A 45 9.42 10.07 -19.64
N VAL A 46 8.86 9.49 -18.58
CA VAL A 46 7.81 8.46 -18.70
C VAL A 46 6.60 9.01 -19.47
N LEU A 47 6.21 10.27 -19.22
CA LEU A 47 5.12 10.89 -19.96
C LEU A 47 5.46 11.02 -21.46
N ILE A 48 6.66 11.45 -21.79
CA ILE A 48 7.13 11.58 -23.20
C ILE A 48 7.15 10.20 -23.87
N TYR A 49 7.85 9.21 -23.29
CA TYR A 49 7.92 7.86 -23.85
C TYR A 49 6.56 7.21 -24.04
N SER A 50 5.57 7.51 -23.21
CA SER A 50 4.24 6.94 -23.37
C SER A 50 3.55 7.33 -24.69
N PHE A 51 3.93 8.46 -25.29
CA PHE A 51 3.42 8.95 -26.57
C PHE A 51 4.35 8.66 -27.76
N GLU A 52 5.60 8.28 -27.52
CA GLU A 52 6.54 7.86 -28.58
C GLU A 52 6.18 6.45 -29.06
N GLU A 53 5.45 6.36 -30.18
CA GLU A 53 4.90 5.11 -30.68
C GLU A 53 5.98 4.10 -31.05
N GLY A 54 5.95 2.92 -30.43
CA GLY A 54 6.85 1.83 -30.71
C GLY A 54 8.33 2.13 -30.47
N TYR A 55 8.65 3.09 -29.60
CA TYR A 55 10.04 3.40 -29.27
C TYR A 55 10.78 2.16 -28.77
N ASN A 56 11.89 1.83 -29.45
CA ASN A 56 12.77 0.73 -29.12
C ASN A 56 14.10 1.26 -28.61
N SER A 57 14.48 0.86 -27.40
CA SER A 57 15.70 1.36 -26.74
C SER A 57 16.99 0.86 -27.40
N ALA A 58 16.97 -0.27 -28.10
CA ALA A 58 18.15 -0.82 -28.77
C ALA A 58 18.49 -0.06 -30.05
N SER A 59 17.47 0.29 -30.84
CA SER A 59 17.62 1.02 -32.12
C SER A 59 17.52 2.54 -31.96
N GLN A 60 17.01 3.02 -30.84
CA GLN A 60 16.68 4.43 -30.56
C GLN A 60 15.77 5.05 -31.62
N THR A 61 14.85 4.23 -32.17
CA THR A 61 13.92 4.63 -33.24
C THR A 61 12.49 4.61 -32.68
N MET A 62 11.66 5.52 -33.16
CA MET A 62 10.21 5.57 -32.92
C MET A 62 9.47 5.63 -34.27
N LEU A 63 8.22 5.19 -34.28
CA LEU A 63 7.35 5.24 -35.46
C LEU A 63 6.67 6.60 -35.63
N GLY A 64 6.45 7.32 -34.50
CA GLY A 64 5.79 8.60 -34.48
C GLY A 64 5.39 8.99 -33.05
N VAL A 65 4.52 9.98 -32.93
CA VAL A 65 3.95 10.45 -31.63
C VAL A 65 2.43 10.29 -31.70
N GLY A 66 1.85 9.52 -30.80
CA GLY A 66 0.41 9.29 -30.78
C GLY A 66 -0.07 8.42 -29.63
N TRP A 67 -1.25 7.80 -29.80
CA TRP A 67 -1.94 7.01 -28.78
C TRP A 67 -1.79 5.49 -28.97
N TYR A 68 -1.00 5.05 -29.93
CA TYR A 68 -0.85 3.63 -30.29
C TYR A 68 -0.40 2.78 -29.10
N ASN A 69 0.55 3.27 -28.29
CA ASN A 69 1.05 2.54 -27.12
C ASN A 69 -0.06 2.21 -26.12
N TYR A 70 -0.96 3.15 -25.88
CA TYR A 70 -2.11 2.93 -25.00
C TYR A 70 -3.10 1.92 -25.58
N ALA A 71 -3.38 2.02 -26.88
CA ALA A 71 -4.23 1.06 -27.56
C ALA A 71 -3.63 -0.34 -27.53
N TYR A 72 -2.33 -0.47 -27.79
CA TYR A 72 -1.61 -1.74 -27.72
C TYR A 72 -1.72 -2.36 -26.33
N VAL A 73 -1.32 -1.63 -25.28
CA VAL A 73 -1.34 -2.12 -23.89
C VAL A 73 -2.75 -2.53 -23.45
N LEU A 74 -3.78 -1.75 -23.77
CA LEU A 74 -5.16 -2.06 -23.39
C LEU A 74 -5.75 -3.28 -24.12
N HIS A 75 -5.18 -3.70 -25.23
CA HIS A 75 -5.59 -4.91 -25.96
C HIS A 75 -4.66 -6.11 -25.71
N ASP A 76 -3.54 -5.92 -25.01
CA ASP A 76 -2.62 -7.00 -24.70
C ASP A 76 -3.24 -7.97 -23.66
N PRO A 77 -3.40 -9.27 -23.99
CA PRO A 77 -3.93 -10.25 -23.05
C PRO A 77 -3.14 -10.37 -21.75
N TYR A 78 -1.82 -10.20 -21.80
CA TYR A 78 -0.96 -10.24 -20.60
C TYR A 78 -1.21 -9.06 -19.67
N PHE A 79 -1.41 -7.87 -20.25
CA PHE A 79 -1.79 -6.70 -19.47
C PHE A 79 -3.16 -6.86 -18.80
N LEU A 80 -4.15 -7.34 -19.56
CA LEU A 80 -5.50 -7.58 -19.02
C LEU A 80 -5.49 -8.61 -17.90
N GLN A 81 -4.68 -9.66 -18.03
CA GLN A 81 -4.49 -10.64 -16.97
C GLN A 81 -3.81 -10.02 -15.75
N ALA A 82 -2.78 -9.21 -15.94
CA ALA A 82 -2.08 -8.49 -14.89
C ALA A 82 -3.01 -7.52 -14.14
N VAL A 83 -3.87 -6.81 -14.86
CA VAL A 83 -4.92 -5.95 -14.28
C VAL A 83 -5.87 -6.78 -13.39
N LYS A 84 -6.40 -7.88 -13.93
CA LYS A 84 -7.29 -8.78 -13.18
C LYS A 84 -6.63 -9.28 -11.90
N ASN A 85 -5.41 -9.78 -11.98
CA ASN A 85 -4.66 -10.29 -10.83
C ASN A 85 -4.45 -9.20 -9.78
N THR A 86 -4.02 -8.03 -10.21
CA THR A 86 -3.77 -6.88 -9.31
C THR A 86 -5.05 -6.44 -8.61
N PHE A 87 -6.18 -6.34 -9.33
CA PHE A 87 -7.45 -5.96 -8.71
C PHE A 87 -7.95 -7.00 -7.69
N ILE A 88 -7.87 -8.30 -8.00
CA ILE A 88 -8.24 -9.36 -7.06
C ILE A 88 -7.36 -9.27 -5.80
N LEU A 89 -6.05 -9.14 -5.98
CA LEU A 89 -5.11 -8.98 -4.88
C LEU A 89 -5.47 -7.79 -3.99
N VAL A 90 -5.67 -6.62 -4.59
CA VAL A 90 -5.99 -5.37 -3.89
C VAL A 90 -7.29 -5.48 -3.10
N ILE A 91 -8.37 -5.95 -3.75
CA ILE A 91 -9.72 -6.04 -3.14
C ILE A 91 -9.74 -7.02 -1.98
N ILE A 92 -8.97 -8.10 -2.03
CA ILE A 92 -8.92 -9.09 -0.96
C ILE A 92 -7.94 -8.67 0.14
N THR A 93 -6.70 -8.33 -0.22
CA THR A 93 -5.64 -8.18 0.78
C THR A 93 -5.77 -6.93 1.64
N VAL A 94 -6.26 -5.81 1.07
CA VAL A 94 -6.35 -4.56 1.83
C VAL A 94 -7.41 -4.62 2.94
N PRO A 95 -8.68 -5.04 2.68
CA PRO A 95 -9.67 -5.17 3.74
C PRO A 95 -9.32 -6.26 4.74
N VAL A 96 -8.87 -7.45 4.26
CA VAL A 96 -8.56 -8.59 5.13
C VAL A 96 -7.40 -8.26 6.06
N SER A 97 -6.29 -7.73 5.53
CA SER A 97 -5.14 -7.36 6.37
C SER A 97 -5.47 -6.24 7.37
N THR A 98 -6.33 -5.29 6.99
CA THR A 98 -6.74 -4.20 7.90
C THR A 98 -7.67 -4.72 9.00
N ALA A 99 -8.62 -5.60 8.68
CA ALA A 99 -9.50 -6.22 9.65
C ALA A 99 -8.73 -7.13 10.64
N LEU A 100 -7.85 -7.99 10.13
CA LEU A 100 -7.00 -8.85 10.95
C LEU A 100 -6.07 -8.03 11.84
N ALA A 101 -5.44 -6.99 11.30
CA ALA A 101 -4.58 -6.10 12.07
C ALA A 101 -5.35 -5.39 13.19
N LEU A 102 -6.62 -4.99 12.95
CA LEU A 102 -7.46 -4.40 13.99
C LEU A 102 -7.77 -5.40 15.10
N LEU A 103 -8.16 -6.64 14.75
CA LEU A 103 -8.43 -7.70 15.72
C LEU A 103 -7.21 -8.02 16.57
N ILE A 104 -6.02 -8.17 15.95
CA ILE A 104 -4.77 -8.42 16.65
C ILE A 104 -4.40 -7.24 17.55
N SER A 105 -4.56 -6.00 17.06
CA SER A 105 -4.26 -4.80 17.84
C SER A 105 -5.15 -4.66 19.08
N LEU A 106 -6.44 -5.02 18.98
CA LEU A 106 -7.36 -5.09 20.11
C LEU A 106 -6.92 -6.15 21.13
N GLY A 107 -6.52 -7.33 20.65
CA GLY A 107 -5.95 -8.39 21.51
C GLY A 107 -4.69 -7.92 22.23
N LEU A 108 -3.73 -7.36 21.51
CA LEU A 108 -2.47 -6.85 22.06
C LEU A 108 -2.67 -5.68 23.05
N SER A 109 -3.68 -4.83 22.83
CA SER A 109 -3.98 -3.72 23.75
C SER A 109 -4.48 -4.21 25.11
N SER A 110 -5.02 -5.42 25.20
CA SER A 110 -5.47 -6.05 26.45
C SER A 110 -4.33 -6.66 27.27
N ILE A 111 -3.18 -6.93 26.65
CA ILE A 111 -2.02 -7.56 27.31
C ILE A 111 -1.10 -6.48 27.88
N ARG A 112 -0.91 -6.46 29.21
CA ARG A 112 -0.08 -5.44 29.88
C ARG A 112 1.41 -5.83 30.01
N ARG A 113 1.72 -7.09 30.35
CA ARG A 113 3.09 -7.49 30.74
C ARG A 113 4.03 -7.85 29.60
N LEU A 114 3.56 -8.42 28.50
CA LEU A 114 4.40 -8.89 27.38
C LEU A 114 4.16 -8.13 26.09
N ARG A 115 3.53 -6.96 26.16
CA ARG A 115 3.16 -6.16 24.98
C ARG A 115 4.35 -5.84 24.08
N SER A 116 5.47 -5.41 24.67
CA SER A 116 6.69 -5.08 23.92
C SER A 116 7.28 -6.30 23.20
N LEU A 117 7.34 -7.45 23.87
CA LEU A 117 7.81 -8.68 23.28
C LEU A 117 6.95 -9.11 22.09
N PHE A 118 5.62 -9.11 22.23
CA PHE A 118 4.71 -9.43 21.15
C PHE A 118 4.83 -8.45 20.00
N GLN A 119 4.95 -7.15 20.27
CA GLN A 119 5.17 -6.15 19.22
C GLN A 119 6.46 -6.44 18.44
N THR A 120 7.56 -6.75 19.12
CA THR A 120 8.83 -7.09 18.47
C THR A 120 8.70 -8.34 17.60
N VAL A 121 8.10 -9.42 18.12
CA VAL A 121 7.91 -10.66 17.37
C VAL A 121 7.02 -10.46 16.14
N TYR A 122 5.94 -9.69 16.27
CA TYR A 122 5.05 -9.37 15.15
C TYR A 122 5.71 -8.47 14.11
N PHE A 123 6.68 -7.64 14.51
CA PHE A 123 7.36 -6.72 13.59
C PHE A 123 8.49 -7.37 12.80
N LEU A 124 9.04 -8.49 13.29
CA LEU A 124 10.13 -9.22 12.62
C LEU A 124 9.85 -9.52 11.14
N PRO A 125 8.67 -10.03 10.74
CA PRO A 125 8.38 -10.31 9.34
C PRO A 125 8.45 -9.08 8.42
N TYR A 126 8.09 -7.93 8.93
CA TYR A 126 8.11 -6.67 8.16
C TYR A 126 9.53 -6.17 7.86
N VAL A 127 10.49 -6.48 8.73
CA VAL A 127 11.90 -6.08 8.57
C VAL A 127 12.70 -7.13 7.78
N THR A 128 12.16 -8.33 7.64
CA THR A 128 12.82 -9.43 6.93
C THR A 128 12.72 -9.21 5.41
N ASN A 129 13.74 -9.70 4.69
CA ASN A 129 13.75 -9.63 3.22
C ASN A 129 12.54 -10.37 2.63
N THR A 130 11.75 -9.67 1.81
CA THR A 130 10.52 -10.18 1.18
C THR A 130 10.77 -11.45 0.36
N LEU A 131 11.87 -11.52 -0.40
CA LEU A 131 12.20 -12.71 -1.20
C LEU A 131 12.49 -13.92 -0.31
N ALA A 132 13.24 -13.73 0.78
CA ALA A 132 13.54 -14.82 1.72
C ALA A 132 12.26 -15.37 2.37
N VAL A 133 11.35 -14.49 2.76
CA VAL A 133 10.04 -14.90 3.31
C VAL A 133 9.20 -15.60 2.24
N GLY A 134 9.22 -15.12 1.01
CA GLY A 134 8.52 -15.74 -0.12
C GLY A 134 8.99 -17.17 -0.38
N LEU A 135 10.31 -17.43 -0.32
CA LEU A 135 10.86 -18.77 -0.43
C LEU A 135 10.37 -19.69 0.70
N VAL A 136 10.24 -19.19 1.92
CA VAL A 136 9.65 -19.97 3.03
C VAL A 136 8.20 -20.33 2.73
N PHE A 137 7.39 -19.35 2.26
CA PHE A 137 6.01 -19.62 1.85
C PHE A 137 5.93 -20.61 0.70
N MET A 138 6.80 -20.47 -0.33
CA MET A 138 6.89 -21.43 -1.43
C MET A 138 7.11 -22.86 -0.88
N VAL A 139 8.07 -23.06 0.00
CA VAL A 139 8.35 -24.39 0.60
C VAL A 139 7.17 -24.93 1.42
N LEU A 140 6.51 -24.05 2.19
CA LEU A 140 5.35 -24.45 3.00
C LEU A 140 4.15 -24.91 2.17
N PHE A 141 3.94 -24.28 1.00
CA PHE A 141 2.77 -24.53 0.12
C PHE A 141 3.10 -25.44 -1.08
N LYS A 142 4.38 -25.76 -1.32
CA LYS A 142 4.81 -26.54 -2.47
C LYS A 142 4.23 -27.96 -2.41
N LYS A 143 3.91 -28.48 -3.60
CA LYS A 143 3.61 -29.88 -3.82
C LYS A 143 4.59 -30.46 -4.83
N THR A 144 5.23 -31.56 -4.50
CA THR A 144 6.11 -32.28 -5.42
C THR A 144 5.70 -33.75 -5.50
N ALA A 145 6.22 -34.47 -6.48
CA ALA A 145 5.94 -35.90 -6.63
C ALA A 145 6.44 -36.75 -5.42
N TYR A 146 7.43 -36.22 -4.67
CA TYR A 146 8.10 -36.95 -3.60
C TYR A 146 7.88 -36.37 -2.20
N SER A 147 7.40 -35.12 -2.12
CA SER A 147 7.30 -34.43 -0.83
C SER A 147 6.24 -33.34 -0.91
N ASP A 148 5.35 -33.34 0.04
CA ASP A 148 4.35 -32.29 0.24
C ASP A 148 4.87 -31.26 1.27
N GLY A 149 4.62 -29.98 1.01
CA GLY A 149 4.87 -28.92 1.98
C GLY A 149 3.97 -29.04 3.21
N LEU A 150 4.34 -28.36 4.29
CA LEU A 150 3.66 -28.47 5.60
C LEU A 150 2.13 -28.24 5.48
N VAL A 151 1.70 -27.30 4.65
CA VAL A 151 0.26 -27.02 4.47
C VAL A 151 -0.48 -28.22 3.88
N ASN A 152 0.10 -28.88 2.88
CA ASN A 152 -0.49 -30.09 2.28
C ASN A 152 -0.46 -31.27 3.25
N LEU A 153 0.58 -31.41 4.07
CA LEU A 153 0.62 -32.42 5.13
C LEU A 153 -0.52 -32.22 6.14
N LEU A 154 -0.80 -30.99 6.53
CA LEU A 154 -1.94 -30.68 7.39
C LEU A 154 -3.28 -30.97 6.70
N ILE A 155 -3.46 -30.57 5.44
CA ILE A 155 -4.68 -30.83 4.68
C ILE A 155 -4.96 -32.34 4.61
N THR A 156 -3.94 -33.14 4.31
CA THR A 156 -4.07 -34.61 4.23
C THR A 156 -4.29 -35.26 5.58
N ALA A 157 -3.68 -34.75 6.65
CA ALA A 157 -3.91 -35.23 8.02
C ALA A 157 -5.37 -35.04 8.48
N PHE A 158 -6.07 -34.01 7.97
CA PHE A 158 -7.50 -33.78 8.20
C PHE A 158 -8.39 -34.44 7.15
N GLY A 159 -7.87 -35.34 6.32
CA GLY A 159 -8.65 -36.10 5.33
C GLY A 159 -8.92 -35.35 4.01
N GLY A 160 -8.29 -34.20 3.80
CA GLY A 160 -8.35 -33.46 2.54
C GLY A 160 -7.42 -34.03 1.46
N LYS A 161 -7.58 -33.54 0.22
CA LYS A 161 -6.68 -33.90 -0.87
C LYS A 161 -5.58 -32.85 -0.98
N SER A 162 -4.33 -33.30 -1.22
CA SER A 162 -3.20 -32.41 -1.48
C SER A 162 -3.45 -31.54 -2.73
N VAL A 163 -3.21 -30.24 -2.61
CA VAL A 163 -3.41 -29.23 -3.64
C VAL A 163 -2.07 -28.63 -4.04
N ASP A 164 -1.86 -28.47 -5.34
CA ASP A 164 -0.72 -27.73 -5.83
C ASP A 164 -1.02 -26.22 -5.80
N PHE A 165 -0.43 -25.55 -4.82
CA PHE A 165 -0.65 -24.11 -4.59
C PHE A 165 0.31 -23.21 -5.37
N ILE A 166 1.42 -23.75 -5.88
CA ILE A 166 2.46 -22.96 -6.55
C ILE A 166 2.37 -23.11 -8.07
N ASP A 167 2.27 -24.36 -8.56
CA ASP A 167 2.25 -24.66 -9.99
C ASP A 167 0.85 -25.12 -10.47
N GLY A 168 -0.12 -25.18 -9.58
CA GLY A 168 -1.46 -25.70 -9.82
C GLY A 168 -2.47 -24.65 -10.36
N PRO A 169 -3.77 -24.84 -10.03
CA PRO A 169 -4.84 -24.02 -10.59
C PRO A 169 -4.76 -22.56 -10.12
N TYR A 170 -5.26 -21.65 -10.94
CA TYR A 170 -5.24 -20.20 -10.71
C TYR A 170 -5.73 -19.78 -9.31
N TRP A 171 -6.86 -20.35 -8.85
CA TRP A 171 -7.43 -20.02 -7.53
C TRP A 171 -6.47 -20.36 -6.37
N ALA A 172 -5.71 -21.47 -6.49
CA ALA A 172 -4.77 -21.89 -5.46
C ALA A 172 -3.57 -20.94 -5.40
N LYS A 173 -3.01 -20.59 -6.55
CA LYS A 173 -1.94 -19.60 -6.69
C LYS A 173 -2.36 -18.23 -6.13
N MET A 174 -3.55 -17.75 -6.50
CA MET A 174 -4.07 -16.48 -6.03
C MET A 174 -4.31 -16.49 -4.51
N LEU A 175 -4.78 -17.60 -3.95
CA LEU A 175 -4.97 -17.76 -2.51
C LEU A 175 -3.64 -17.63 -1.75
N VAL A 176 -2.60 -18.32 -2.18
CA VAL A 176 -1.27 -18.21 -1.54
C VAL A 176 -0.71 -16.81 -1.66
N MET A 177 -0.83 -16.19 -2.84
CA MET A 177 -0.40 -14.81 -3.05
C MET A 177 -1.13 -13.83 -2.11
N CYS A 178 -2.45 -13.98 -1.96
CA CYS A 178 -3.22 -13.16 -1.02
C CYS A 178 -2.81 -13.40 0.43
N LEU A 179 -2.62 -14.66 0.85
CA LEU A 179 -2.19 -15.01 2.21
C LEU A 179 -0.80 -14.43 2.51
N TYR A 180 0.13 -14.57 1.58
CA TYR A 180 1.47 -14.02 1.69
C TYR A 180 1.45 -12.50 1.83
N THR A 181 0.78 -11.81 0.91
CA THR A 181 0.69 -10.34 0.94
C THR A 181 0.02 -9.82 2.22
N VAL A 182 -1.08 -10.48 2.67
CA VAL A 182 -1.72 -10.14 3.96
C VAL A 182 -0.73 -10.30 5.11
N TRP A 183 0.01 -11.40 5.14
CA TRP A 183 0.98 -11.68 6.21
C TRP A 183 2.12 -10.67 6.25
N VAL A 184 2.68 -10.28 5.10
CA VAL A 184 3.79 -9.31 4.99
C VAL A 184 3.37 -7.89 5.43
N VAL A 185 2.17 -7.44 5.04
CA VAL A 185 1.73 -6.06 5.35
C VAL A 185 1.09 -5.90 6.73
N MET A 186 0.63 -7.01 7.32
CA MET A 186 -0.11 -7.00 8.59
C MET A 186 0.69 -6.44 9.78
N PRO A 187 1.99 -6.72 9.97
CA PRO A 187 2.75 -6.22 11.11
C PRO A 187 2.79 -4.71 11.20
N PHE A 188 3.00 -4.02 10.07
CA PHE A 188 2.97 -2.56 10.02
C PHE A 188 1.60 -2.00 10.43
N LYS A 189 0.53 -2.60 9.92
CA LYS A 189 -0.84 -2.19 10.26
C LYS A 189 -1.15 -2.41 11.74
N VAL A 190 -0.70 -3.53 12.31
CA VAL A 190 -0.85 -3.83 13.75
C VAL A 190 -0.14 -2.78 14.60
N LEU A 191 1.09 -2.38 14.22
CA LEU A 191 1.85 -1.36 14.93
C LEU A 191 1.10 -0.02 14.96
N ILE A 192 0.63 0.45 13.81
CA ILE A 192 -0.10 1.72 13.68
C ILE A 192 -1.43 1.67 14.47
N LEU A 193 -2.20 0.59 14.33
CA LEU A 193 -3.49 0.47 15.04
C LEU A 193 -3.31 0.33 16.55
N THR A 194 -2.27 -0.38 17.01
CA THR A 194 -1.97 -0.47 18.44
C THR A 194 -1.60 0.88 19.04
N SER A 195 -0.85 1.70 18.27
CA SER A 195 -0.52 3.08 18.67
C SER A 195 -1.75 3.98 18.68
N ALA A 196 -2.63 3.84 17.68
CA ALA A 196 -3.89 4.57 17.61
C ALA A 196 -4.83 4.21 18.78
N LEU A 197 -4.94 2.93 19.12
CA LEU A 197 -5.72 2.48 20.28
C LEU A 197 -5.16 3.01 21.59
N ALA A 198 -3.84 3.12 21.72
CA ALA A 198 -3.19 3.67 22.92
C ALA A 198 -3.38 5.19 23.07
N SER A 199 -3.66 5.91 22.00
CA SER A 199 -3.89 7.37 22.02
C SER A 199 -5.30 7.76 22.43
N VAL A 200 -6.24 6.81 22.53
CA VAL A 200 -7.61 7.07 22.98
C VAL A 200 -7.62 7.34 24.48
N ASP A 201 -8.16 8.49 24.89
CA ASP A 201 -8.20 8.87 26.30
C ASP A 201 -9.08 7.90 27.12
N GLN A 202 -8.51 7.37 28.22
CA GLN A 202 -9.16 6.43 29.11
C GLN A 202 -10.40 7.02 29.79
N ASN A 203 -10.51 8.34 29.90
CA ASN A 203 -11.67 9.00 30.51
C ASN A 203 -12.96 8.68 29.75
N TYR A 204 -12.93 8.54 28.42
CA TYR A 204 -14.11 8.12 27.65
C TYR A 204 -14.60 6.71 28.04
N TYR A 205 -13.66 5.80 28.27
CA TYR A 205 -14.02 4.44 28.71
C TYR A 205 -14.51 4.40 30.16
N ASN A 206 -13.92 5.23 31.01
CA ASN A 206 -14.35 5.31 32.43
C ASN A 206 -15.77 5.88 32.51
N ALA A 207 -16.08 6.97 31.84
CA ALA A 207 -17.42 7.54 31.79
C ALA A 207 -18.45 6.51 31.25
N ALA A 208 -18.14 5.85 30.13
CA ALA A 208 -19.02 4.83 29.54
C ALA A 208 -19.27 3.63 30.48
N ARG A 209 -18.30 3.28 31.35
CA ARG A 209 -18.48 2.22 32.35
C ARG A 209 -19.40 2.66 33.47
N VAL A 210 -19.31 3.92 33.93
CA VAL A 210 -20.22 4.47 34.89
C VAL A 210 -21.67 4.46 34.40
N ASP A 211 -21.85 4.74 33.08
CA ASP A 211 -23.15 4.67 32.40
C ASP A 211 -23.63 3.23 32.11
N GLY A 212 -22.91 2.19 32.56
CA GLY A 212 -23.25 0.79 32.36
C GLY A 212 -23.13 0.32 30.90
N THR A 213 -22.38 1.04 30.06
CA THR A 213 -22.24 0.72 28.62
C THR A 213 -21.44 -0.57 28.41
N GLY A 214 -22.00 -1.55 27.69
CA GLY A 214 -21.35 -2.82 27.38
C GLY A 214 -20.16 -2.67 26.41
N ARG A 215 -19.22 -3.65 26.43
CA ARG A 215 -17.96 -3.63 25.67
C ARG A 215 -18.14 -3.44 24.16
N TRP A 216 -19.13 -4.09 23.55
CA TRP A 216 -19.42 -3.96 22.11
C TRP A 216 -19.90 -2.55 21.76
N ARG A 217 -20.76 -1.95 22.60
CA ARG A 217 -21.23 -0.58 22.40
C ARG A 217 -20.08 0.42 22.55
N MET A 218 -19.18 0.24 23.54
CA MET A 218 -17.97 1.04 23.67
C MET A 218 -17.07 0.92 22.43
N PHE A 219 -16.88 -0.28 21.91
CA PHE A 219 -16.07 -0.48 20.69
C PHE A 219 -16.63 0.29 19.50
N PHE A 220 -17.92 0.09 19.15
CA PHE A 220 -18.49 0.72 17.96
C PHE A 220 -18.77 2.21 18.11
N ARG A 221 -19.04 2.73 19.32
CA ARG A 221 -19.39 4.12 19.55
C ARG A 221 -18.26 5.01 20.04
N ILE A 222 -17.21 4.44 20.63
CA ILE A 222 -16.06 5.20 21.15
C ILE A 222 -14.79 4.80 20.40
N THR A 223 -14.36 3.55 20.52
CA THR A 223 -13.06 3.11 19.99
C THR A 223 -12.97 3.27 18.48
N LEU A 224 -13.89 2.66 17.74
CA LEU A 224 -13.86 2.63 16.28
C LEU A 224 -13.95 4.03 15.64
N PRO A 225 -14.84 4.94 16.08
CA PRO A 225 -14.85 6.31 15.57
C PRO A 225 -13.56 7.08 15.86
N MET A 226 -12.98 6.93 17.05
CA MET A 226 -11.77 7.65 17.43
C MET A 226 -10.53 7.21 16.67
N ILE A 227 -10.40 5.92 16.33
CA ILE A 227 -9.28 5.40 15.52
C ILE A 227 -9.58 5.41 14.03
N SER A 228 -10.79 5.77 13.60
CA SER A 228 -11.19 5.74 12.18
C SER A 228 -10.26 6.53 11.25
N PRO A 229 -9.66 7.69 11.63
CA PRO A 229 -8.70 8.37 10.76
C PRO A 229 -7.48 7.50 10.45
N MET A 230 -6.99 6.71 11.41
CA MET A 230 -5.87 5.78 11.20
C MET A 230 -6.27 4.58 10.35
N ILE A 231 -7.50 4.06 10.52
CA ILE A 231 -8.03 3.00 9.66
C ILE A 231 -8.11 3.51 8.20
N PHE A 232 -8.63 4.71 7.95
CA PHE A 232 -8.67 5.31 6.62
C PHE A 232 -7.28 5.51 6.04
N TYR A 233 -6.32 6.00 6.83
CA TYR A 233 -4.93 6.12 6.41
C TYR A 233 -4.36 4.76 5.95
N LEU A 234 -4.56 3.69 6.74
CA LEU A 234 -4.08 2.35 6.42
C LEU A 234 -4.79 1.73 5.21
N VAL A 235 -6.05 2.06 4.99
CA VAL A 235 -6.79 1.61 3.80
C VAL A 235 -6.26 2.32 2.56
N ILE A 236 -6.12 3.65 2.58
CA ILE A 236 -5.62 4.43 1.43
C ILE A 236 -4.19 4.00 1.07
N THR A 237 -3.28 3.98 2.04
CA THR A 237 -1.89 3.57 1.81
C THR A 237 -1.79 2.09 1.43
N GLY A 238 -2.67 1.26 1.97
CA GLY A 238 -2.80 -0.15 1.61
C GLY A 238 -3.20 -0.34 0.14
N PHE A 239 -4.19 0.41 -0.36
CA PHE A 239 -4.57 0.39 -1.78
C PHE A 239 -3.39 0.79 -2.67
N ILE A 240 -2.74 1.93 -2.37
CA ILE A 240 -1.59 2.41 -3.14
C ILE A 240 -0.45 1.36 -3.15
N GLY A 241 -0.17 0.73 -2.00
CA GLY A 241 0.86 -0.30 -1.88
C GLY A 241 0.51 -1.58 -2.65
N ALA A 242 -0.72 -2.07 -2.51
CA ALA A 242 -1.15 -3.31 -3.15
C ALA A 242 -1.24 -3.20 -4.68
N PHE A 243 -1.61 -2.03 -5.24
CA PHE A 243 -1.53 -1.80 -6.69
C PHE A 243 -0.10 -1.83 -7.24
N LYS A 244 0.91 -1.59 -6.40
CA LYS A 244 2.33 -1.66 -6.75
C LYS A 244 2.97 -3.02 -6.42
N ALA A 245 2.16 -4.05 -6.13
CA ALA A 245 2.66 -5.38 -5.83
C ALA A 245 3.41 -5.95 -7.03
N TYR A 246 4.66 -6.36 -6.82
CA TYR A 246 5.54 -7.04 -7.76
C TYR A 246 6.43 -8.04 -7.04
N SER A 247 7.18 -7.57 -6.05
CA SER A 247 8.12 -8.40 -5.30
C SER A 247 7.45 -9.59 -4.62
N ASP A 248 6.19 -9.44 -4.20
CA ASP A 248 5.39 -10.51 -3.59
C ASP A 248 5.13 -11.65 -4.58
N ALA A 249 4.79 -11.30 -5.84
CA ALA A 249 4.56 -12.28 -6.90
C ALA A 249 5.86 -12.99 -7.29
N VAL A 250 6.95 -12.23 -7.47
CA VAL A 250 8.28 -12.78 -7.80
C VAL A 250 8.79 -13.70 -6.69
N ALA A 251 8.55 -13.35 -5.43
CA ALA A 251 8.97 -14.15 -4.29
C ALA A 251 8.32 -15.55 -4.24
N LEU A 252 7.09 -15.67 -4.76
CA LEU A 252 6.32 -16.93 -4.76
C LEU A 252 6.45 -17.72 -6.06
N PHE A 253 6.46 -17.04 -7.20
CA PHE A 253 6.32 -17.68 -8.52
C PHE A 253 7.55 -17.52 -9.41
N GLY A 254 8.60 -16.85 -8.91
CA GLY A 254 9.80 -16.57 -9.71
C GLY A 254 9.64 -15.38 -10.63
N THR A 255 10.63 -15.18 -11.53
CA THR A 255 10.71 -14.01 -12.39
C THR A 255 9.78 -14.07 -13.61
N ASP A 256 9.45 -15.28 -14.11
CA ASP A 256 8.51 -15.45 -15.22
C ASP A 256 7.06 -15.52 -14.71
N LEU A 257 6.52 -14.36 -14.39
CA LEU A 257 5.16 -14.23 -13.88
C LEU A 257 4.09 -14.46 -14.95
N ASN A 258 4.43 -14.31 -16.23
CA ASN A 258 3.52 -14.56 -17.35
C ASN A 258 3.29 -16.07 -17.51
N ALA A 259 4.33 -16.89 -17.53
CA ALA A 259 4.20 -18.36 -17.55
C ALA A 259 3.44 -18.88 -16.31
N ALA A 260 3.68 -18.30 -15.14
CA ALA A 260 2.93 -18.63 -13.93
C ALA A 260 1.44 -18.19 -13.99
N GLY A 261 1.07 -17.26 -14.87
CA GLY A 261 -0.27 -16.66 -14.95
C GLY A 261 -0.59 -15.74 -13.76
N MET A 262 0.43 -15.30 -13.02
CA MET A 262 0.29 -14.51 -11.79
C MET A 262 0.93 -13.12 -11.92
N ASN A 263 1.13 -12.64 -13.16
CA ASN A 263 1.70 -11.33 -13.39
C ASN A 263 0.82 -10.21 -12.81
N THR A 264 1.45 -9.13 -12.37
CA THR A 264 0.81 -7.91 -11.86
C THR A 264 1.04 -6.77 -12.84
N ILE A 265 0.34 -5.64 -12.67
CA ILE A 265 0.54 -4.47 -13.56
C ILE A 265 2.00 -3.99 -13.49
N VAL A 266 2.61 -3.97 -12.30
CA VAL A 266 4.03 -3.59 -12.15
C VAL A 266 4.94 -4.64 -12.76
N GLY A 267 4.60 -5.94 -12.63
CA GLY A 267 5.33 -7.01 -13.30
C GLY A 267 5.29 -6.88 -14.82
N TYR A 268 4.14 -6.58 -15.40
CA TYR A 268 4.01 -6.30 -16.83
C TYR A 268 4.88 -5.11 -17.26
N ILE A 269 4.89 -4.01 -16.49
CA ILE A 269 5.77 -2.86 -16.76
C ILE A 269 7.25 -3.29 -16.74
N TYR A 270 7.62 -4.13 -15.77
CA TYR A 270 8.98 -4.65 -15.65
C TYR A 270 9.35 -5.55 -16.84
N ASP A 271 8.45 -6.44 -17.25
CA ASP A 271 8.65 -7.32 -18.41
C ASP A 271 8.82 -6.53 -19.71
N MET A 272 8.07 -5.45 -19.89
CA MET A 272 8.22 -4.56 -21.06
C MET A 272 9.55 -3.81 -21.06
N LEU A 273 10.13 -3.53 -19.89
CA LEU A 273 11.42 -2.86 -19.77
C LEU A 273 12.61 -3.81 -19.87
N TYR A 274 12.53 -4.99 -19.23
CA TYR A 274 13.69 -5.85 -18.93
C TYR A 274 13.49 -7.34 -19.21
N GLY A 275 12.27 -7.80 -19.51
CA GLY A 275 11.96 -9.20 -19.82
C GLY A 275 12.46 -9.62 -21.23
N ASP A 276 12.15 -10.87 -21.62
CA ASP A 276 12.49 -11.40 -22.94
C ASP A 276 11.87 -10.59 -24.08
N SER A 277 10.73 -9.96 -23.82
CA SER A 277 10.07 -8.99 -24.71
C SER A 277 10.55 -7.56 -24.49
N GLY A 278 11.57 -7.34 -23.64
CA GLY A 278 12.05 -6.03 -23.22
C GLY A 278 12.63 -5.19 -24.36
N GLY A 279 12.91 -3.91 -24.05
CA GLY A 279 13.36 -2.94 -25.02
C GLY A 279 12.25 -2.07 -25.60
N TYR A 280 11.04 -2.14 -25.03
CA TYR A 280 9.87 -1.31 -25.39
C TYR A 280 9.48 -0.38 -24.23
N PRO A 281 10.30 0.61 -23.87
CA PRO A 281 10.00 1.53 -22.77
C PRO A 281 8.72 2.35 -23.01
N SER A 282 8.31 2.52 -24.25
CA SER A 282 7.07 3.21 -24.62
C SER A 282 5.82 2.46 -24.15
N TYR A 283 5.78 1.14 -24.30
CA TYR A 283 4.67 0.32 -23.80
C TYR A 283 4.68 0.25 -22.27
N ALA A 284 5.87 0.12 -21.68
CA ALA A 284 6.03 0.17 -20.22
C ALA A 284 5.56 1.50 -19.65
N ALA A 285 5.92 2.62 -20.31
CA ALA A 285 5.50 3.96 -19.90
C ALA A 285 3.98 4.15 -20.02
N ALA A 286 3.36 3.69 -21.09
CA ALA A 286 1.91 3.71 -21.26
C ALA A 286 1.21 2.90 -20.16
N ALA A 287 1.69 1.67 -19.86
CA ALA A 287 1.16 0.84 -18.78
C ALA A 287 1.34 1.50 -17.39
N ALA A 288 2.47 2.17 -17.14
CA ALA A 288 2.73 2.89 -15.89
C ALA A 288 1.77 4.08 -15.72
N LEU A 289 1.46 4.83 -16.77
CA LEU A 289 0.49 5.92 -16.72
C LEU A 289 -0.95 5.43 -16.56
N ILE A 290 -1.30 4.28 -17.15
CA ILE A 290 -2.60 3.63 -16.89
C ILE A 290 -2.69 3.23 -15.41
N LEU A 291 -1.65 2.59 -14.86
CA LEU A 291 -1.60 2.26 -13.42
C LEU A 291 -1.72 3.52 -12.55
N PHE A 292 -0.99 4.58 -12.89
CA PHE A 292 -1.08 5.87 -12.18
C PHE A 292 -2.50 6.41 -12.19
N ALA A 293 -3.18 6.40 -13.33
CA ALA A 293 -4.57 6.85 -13.44
C ALA A 293 -5.53 6.00 -12.60
N ILE A 294 -5.35 4.66 -12.57
CA ILE A 294 -6.12 3.75 -11.71
C ILE A 294 -5.91 4.09 -10.24
N VAL A 295 -4.66 4.17 -9.80
CA VAL A 295 -4.31 4.44 -8.38
C VAL A 295 -4.82 5.82 -7.96
N LEU A 296 -4.67 6.84 -8.82
CA LEU A 296 -5.18 8.19 -8.56
C LEU A 296 -6.70 8.18 -8.39
N THR A 297 -7.42 7.53 -9.30
CA THR A 297 -8.89 7.42 -9.27
C THR A 297 -9.35 6.75 -7.97
N VAL A 298 -8.78 5.59 -7.63
CA VAL A 298 -9.10 4.87 -6.39
C VAL A 298 -8.78 5.72 -5.16
N THR A 299 -7.65 6.43 -5.17
CA THR A 299 -7.23 7.30 -4.06
C THR A 299 -8.22 8.47 -3.88
N VAL A 300 -8.61 9.12 -4.97
CA VAL A 300 -9.60 10.23 -4.94
C VAL A 300 -10.95 9.72 -4.41
N ILE A 301 -11.44 8.58 -4.89
CA ILE A 301 -12.68 7.97 -4.40
C ILE A 301 -12.58 7.70 -2.89
N ASN A 302 -11.50 7.08 -2.42
CA ASN A 302 -11.29 6.81 -0.99
C ASN A 302 -11.25 8.10 -0.15
N LEU A 303 -10.59 9.16 -0.64
CA LEU A 303 -10.55 10.46 0.04
C LEU A 303 -11.94 11.12 0.12
N MET A 304 -12.74 11.03 -0.94
CA MET A 304 -14.11 11.57 -0.95
C MET A 304 -14.99 10.84 0.07
N VAL A 305 -14.92 9.51 0.11
CA VAL A 305 -15.66 8.68 1.08
C VAL A 305 -15.22 8.98 2.52
N SER A 306 -13.91 9.14 2.76
CA SER A 306 -13.36 9.49 4.06
C SER A 306 -13.85 10.85 4.56
N ARG A 307 -13.82 11.88 3.72
CA ARG A 307 -14.26 13.24 4.08
C ARG A 307 -15.74 13.32 4.44
N SER A 308 -16.59 12.57 3.76
CA SER A 308 -18.03 12.54 4.05
C SER A 308 -18.34 11.96 5.43
N ARG A 309 -17.62 10.94 5.87
CA ARG A 309 -17.81 10.31 7.19
C ARG A 309 -17.29 11.15 8.36
N VAL A 310 -16.17 11.85 8.19
CA VAL A 310 -15.63 12.76 9.22
C VAL A 310 -16.57 13.95 9.44
N ARG A 311 -17.21 14.47 8.40
CA ARG A 311 -18.22 15.55 8.54
C ARG A 311 -19.51 15.12 9.24
N MET A 312 -19.93 13.86 9.09
CA MET A 312 -21.14 13.36 9.77
C MET A 312 -20.88 13.09 11.26
N GLY A 313 -19.66 12.66 11.67
CA GLY A 313 -19.30 12.46 13.05
C GLY A 313 -19.16 13.75 13.87
N GLY A 314 -18.85 14.88 13.23
CA GLY A 314 -18.74 16.21 13.88
C GLY A 314 -20.07 16.98 14.04
N ARG A 315 -21.19 16.45 13.52
CA ARG A 315 -22.53 17.08 13.65
C ARG A 315 -23.41 16.46 14.73
N SER A 316 -22.94 15.42 15.39
CA SER A 316 -23.66 14.69 16.44
C SER A 316 -22.97 14.80 17.83
N ALA A 317 -22.07 15.77 18.00
CA ALA A 317 -21.46 16.11 19.29
C ALA A 317 -21.92 17.50 19.76
#